data_4b7f186f8f16b3728bdda391990d2916
#
_entry.id   4b7f186f8f16b3728bdda391990d2916
#
_cell.length_a   1.000
_cell.length_b   1.000
_cell.length_c   1.000
_cell.angle_alpha   90.00
_cell.angle_beta   90.00
_cell.angle_gamma   90.00
#
_symmetry.space_group_name_H-M   'P 1'
#
loop_
_entity.id
_entity.type
_entity.pdbx_description
1 polymer ?
#
loop_
_entity_poly.entity_id
_entity_poly.type
_entity_poly.pdbx_seq_one_letter_code
_entity_poly.pdbx_strand_id
1 'polypeptide(L)'
;MRKVLLTLTILLTSYATIFAQGIEIAFALPVGNCQLSDNTAKMLRSKFLPAMTESGVETAEVSTIAIKPEISFVNKQVVEGGMRNIHTSDIQFNFVCTNLATSTTFASCVVTVRGEGFSDDDAIKNAISKLSAQDKRLTDFVNKAKDKIIDYYQHNLNSVIS
;
A
#
# COMPACT_ATOMS: atom_id res chain seq x y z
N MET A 1 9.12 -35.08 -36.66
CA MET A 1 7.92 -34.77 -35.87
C MET A 1 8.15 -34.79 -34.35
N ARG A 2 8.81 -35.81 -33.77
CA ARG A 2 9.05 -35.92 -32.32
C ARG A 2 9.91 -34.77 -31.73
N LYS A 3 10.93 -34.27 -32.47
CA LYS A 3 11.82 -33.18 -32.03
C LYS A 3 11.13 -31.81 -32.06
N VAL A 4 10.21 -31.57 -33.00
CA VAL A 4 9.45 -30.33 -33.11
C VAL A 4 8.40 -30.23 -31.98
N LEU A 5 7.83 -31.38 -31.59
CA LEU A 5 6.87 -31.42 -30.49
C LEU A 5 7.53 -31.09 -29.13
N LEU A 6 8.78 -31.58 -28.95
CA LEU A 6 9.54 -31.34 -27.71
C LEU A 6 9.99 -29.87 -27.58
N THR A 7 10.37 -29.21 -28.66
CA THR A 7 10.70 -27.78 -28.66
C THR A 7 9.49 -26.90 -28.43
N LEU A 8 8.33 -27.27 -28.97
CA LEU A 8 7.08 -26.54 -28.75
C LEU A 8 6.62 -26.63 -27.30
N THR A 9 6.79 -27.82 -26.64
CA THR A 9 6.42 -28.00 -25.22
C THR A 9 7.32 -27.18 -24.31
N ILE A 10 8.63 -27.10 -24.59
CA ILE A 10 9.58 -26.29 -23.82
C ILE A 10 9.28 -24.78 -23.97
N LEU A 11 8.88 -24.34 -25.16
CA LEU A 11 8.46 -22.93 -25.36
C LEU A 11 7.17 -22.60 -24.59
N LEU A 12 6.17 -23.49 -24.60
CA LEU A 12 4.91 -23.27 -23.88
C LEU A 12 5.11 -23.24 -22.34
N THR A 13 6.02 -24.04 -21.79
CA THR A 13 6.31 -24.04 -20.35
C THR A 13 7.06 -22.78 -19.91
N SER A 14 7.89 -22.18 -20.76
CA SER A 14 8.58 -20.92 -20.45
C SER A 14 7.63 -19.70 -20.43
N TYR A 15 6.54 -19.73 -21.19
CA TYR A 15 5.53 -18.66 -21.11
C TYR A 15 4.67 -18.73 -19.84
N ALA A 16 4.42 -19.91 -19.31
CA ALA A 16 3.61 -20.08 -18.10
C ALA A 16 4.31 -19.56 -16.82
N THR A 17 5.64 -19.54 -16.78
CA THR A 17 6.40 -19.08 -15.61
C THR A 17 6.46 -17.55 -15.48
N ILE A 18 6.25 -16.80 -16.55
CA ILE A 18 6.29 -15.33 -16.53
C ILE A 18 5.02 -14.75 -15.85
N PHE A 19 3.90 -15.48 -15.88
CA PHE A 19 2.67 -15.06 -15.21
C PHE A 19 2.56 -15.52 -13.75
N ALA A 20 3.53 -16.31 -13.26
CA ALA A 20 3.53 -16.82 -11.89
C ALA A 20 4.29 -15.92 -10.90
N GLN A 21 4.96 -14.86 -11.37
CA GLN A 21 5.54 -13.86 -10.47
C GLN A 21 4.41 -12.97 -9.96
N GLY A 22 4.13 -13.05 -8.66
CA GLY A 22 3.16 -12.19 -7.99
C GLY A 22 3.51 -10.70 -8.21
N ILE A 23 2.48 -9.86 -8.18
CA ILE A 23 2.72 -8.41 -8.22
C ILE A 23 3.35 -8.02 -6.89
N GLU A 24 4.56 -7.48 -6.96
CA GLU A 24 5.30 -6.98 -5.80
C GLU A 24 5.03 -5.48 -5.61
N ILE A 25 4.58 -5.11 -4.42
CA ILE A 25 4.36 -3.72 -4.04
C ILE A 25 5.19 -3.41 -2.78
N ALA A 26 6.01 -2.34 -2.87
CA ALA A 26 6.71 -1.82 -1.71
C ALA A 26 5.77 -0.93 -0.88
N PHE A 27 5.99 -0.89 0.44
CA PHE A 27 5.34 0.08 1.32
C PHE A 27 6.37 1.15 1.68
N ALA A 28 6.25 2.34 1.08
CA ALA A 28 7.15 3.44 1.34
C ALA A 28 6.93 4.03 2.74
N LEU A 29 7.99 4.57 3.32
CA LEU A 29 7.85 5.36 4.54
C LEU A 29 7.03 6.62 4.25
N PRO A 30 6.19 7.08 5.20
CA PRO A 30 5.42 8.29 5.04
C PRO A 30 6.34 9.48 4.77
N VAL A 31 6.05 10.21 3.70
CA VAL A 31 6.76 11.44 3.33
C VAL A 31 5.82 12.60 3.64
N GLY A 32 6.25 13.56 4.43
CA GLY A 32 5.44 14.73 4.74
C GLY A 32 5.80 15.36 6.08
N ASN A 33 4.96 16.27 6.56
CA ASN A 33 5.17 17.05 7.79
C ASN A 33 5.08 16.22 9.09
N CYS A 34 4.69 14.94 9.00
CA CYS A 34 4.66 14.01 10.12
C CYS A 34 5.79 12.99 9.94
N GLN A 35 6.92 13.22 10.59
CA GLN A 35 7.95 12.18 10.73
C GLN A 35 7.42 11.13 11.71
N LEU A 36 7.07 9.97 11.18
CA LEU A 36 6.72 8.83 12.02
C LEU A 36 7.98 8.18 12.59
N SER A 37 7.90 7.73 13.83
CA SER A 37 8.92 6.81 14.34
C SER A 37 8.90 5.50 13.53
N ASP A 38 10.04 4.81 13.43
CA ASP A 38 10.14 3.53 12.71
C ASP A 38 9.10 2.51 13.19
N ASN A 39 8.81 2.49 14.50
CA ASN A 39 7.82 1.61 15.07
C ASN A 39 6.40 1.95 14.60
N THR A 40 6.06 3.22 14.51
CA THR A 40 4.75 3.69 14.02
C THR A 40 4.59 3.38 12.55
N ALA A 41 5.64 3.55 11.74
CA ALA A 41 5.65 3.18 10.33
C ALA A 41 5.47 1.66 10.12
N LYS A 42 6.17 0.83 10.90
CA LYS A 42 5.99 -0.64 10.88
C LYS A 42 4.57 -1.04 11.29
N MET A 43 4.01 -0.38 12.30
CA MET A 43 2.64 -0.62 12.75
C MET A 43 1.63 -0.30 11.64
N LEU A 44 1.81 0.81 10.93
CA LEU A 44 0.95 1.18 9.79
C LEU A 44 1.07 0.15 8.67
N ARG A 45 2.31 -0.24 8.29
CA ARG A 45 2.56 -1.27 7.28
C ARG A 45 1.85 -2.59 7.62
N SER A 46 1.88 -3.01 8.89
CA SER A 46 1.25 -4.25 9.32
C SER A 46 -0.27 -4.30 9.11
N LYS A 47 -0.93 -3.13 9.01
CA LYS A 47 -2.37 -3.05 8.71
C LYS A 47 -2.71 -3.38 7.25
N PHE A 48 -1.73 -3.26 6.34
CA PHE A 48 -1.90 -3.59 4.93
C PHE A 48 -1.59 -5.05 4.60
N LEU A 49 -0.79 -5.74 5.42
CA LEU A 49 -0.37 -7.12 5.13
C LEU A 49 -1.54 -8.07 4.86
N PRO A 50 -2.63 -8.08 5.66
CA PRO A 50 -3.77 -8.95 5.38
C PRO A 50 -4.46 -8.62 4.05
N ALA A 51 -4.67 -7.34 3.75
CA ALA A 51 -5.29 -6.90 2.50
C ALA A 51 -4.44 -7.27 1.28
N MET A 52 -3.11 -7.15 1.37
CA MET A 52 -2.18 -7.53 0.31
C MET A 52 -2.18 -9.05 0.10
N THR A 53 -2.11 -9.83 1.18
CA THR A 53 -2.16 -11.30 1.13
C THR A 53 -3.47 -11.78 0.53
N GLU A 54 -4.61 -11.26 0.97
CA GLU A 54 -5.94 -11.59 0.47
C GLU A 54 -6.09 -11.28 -1.03
N SER A 55 -5.47 -10.19 -1.48
CA SER A 55 -5.45 -9.78 -2.88
C SER A 55 -4.42 -10.54 -3.74
N GLY A 56 -3.62 -11.42 -3.14
CA GLY A 56 -2.54 -12.13 -3.84
C GLY A 56 -1.44 -11.19 -4.35
N VAL A 57 -1.15 -10.16 -3.56
CA VAL A 57 -0.06 -9.20 -3.81
C VAL A 57 1.07 -9.48 -2.83
N GLU A 58 2.29 -9.55 -3.33
CA GLU A 58 3.47 -9.76 -2.50
C GLU A 58 4.03 -8.42 -1.99
N THR A 59 4.54 -8.42 -0.76
CA THR A 59 5.20 -7.26 -0.20
C THR A 59 6.70 -7.33 -0.48
N ALA A 60 7.25 -6.30 -1.13
CA ALA A 60 8.68 -6.15 -1.34
C ALA A 60 9.26 -5.03 -0.45
N GLU A 61 10.53 -5.12 -0.11
CA GLU A 61 11.24 -4.01 0.52
C GLU A 61 11.57 -2.91 -0.49
N VAL A 62 11.86 -3.31 -1.72
CA VAL A 62 12.16 -2.44 -2.85
C VAL A 62 11.36 -2.89 -4.05
N SER A 63 10.56 -2.00 -4.62
CA SER A 63 9.81 -2.21 -5.85
C SER A 63 9.65 -0.89 -6.60
N THR A 64 9.48 -0.95 -7.92
CA THR A 64 9.11 0.22 -8.73
C THR A 64 7.67 0.68 -8.46
N ILE A 65 6.86 -0.18 -7.87
CA ILE A 65 5.50 0.14 -7.45
C ILE A 65 5.46 0.23 -5.94
N ALA A 66 4.95 1.34 -5.41
CA ALA A 66 4.91 1.55 -3.98
C ALA A 66 3.57 2.15 -3.51
N ILE A 67 3.15 1.72 -2.33
CA ILE A 67 2.11 2.41 -1.55
C ILE A 67 2.80 3.49 -0.72
N LYS A 68 2.42 4.75 -0.95
CA LYS A 68 2.89 5.92 -0.21
C LYS A 68 1.80 6.38 0.74
N PRO A 69 1.98 6.25 2.06
CA PRO A 69 1.08 6.84 3.03
C PRO A 69 1.42 8.32 3.23
N GLU A 70 0.41 9.16 3.21
CA GLU A 70 0.48 10.56 3.64
C GLU A 70 -0.43 10.72 4.84
N ILE A 71 0.05 11.40 5.88
CA ILE A 71 -0.68 11.56 7.14
C ILE A 71 -0.90 13.04 7.39
N SER A 72 -2.15 13.42 7.66
CA SER A 72 -2.52 14.79 7.98
C SER A 72 -3.49 14.84 9.16
N PHE A 73 -3.37 15.91 9.94
CA PHE A 73 -4.32 16.22 11.01
C PHE A 73 -5.43 17.12 10.46
N VAL A 74 -6.67 16.67 10.58
CA VAL A 74 -7.83 17.43 10.09
C VAL A 74 -8.41 18.32 11.19
N ASN A 75 -8.65 17.76 12.37
CA ASN A 75 -9.17 18.49 13.54
C ASN A 75 -8.28 18.20 14.74
N LYS A 76 -7.38 19.13 15.04
CA LYS A 76 -6.47 18.98 16.17
C LYS A 76 -6.99 19.79 17.37
N GLN A 77 -7.17 19.12 18.49
CA GLN A 77 -7.58 19.73 19.75
C GLN A 77 -6.63 19.28 20.86
N VAL A 78 -6.32 20.19 21.75
CA VAL A 78 -5.59 19.88 22.98
C VAL A 78 -6.55 20.15 24.14
N VAL A 79 -6.84 19.12 24.89
CA VAL A 79 -7.68 19.21 26.09
C VAL A 79 -6.75 19.28 27.28
N GLU A 80 -6.85 20.34 28.05
CA GLU A 80 -6.09 20.49 29.30
C GLU A 80 -6.60 19.49 30.34
N GLY A 81 -5.75 18.51 30.65
CA GLY A 81 -5.99 17.57 31.75
C GLY A 81 -5.26 18.05 33.01
N GLY A 82 -5.80 17.74 34.17
CA GLY A 82 -5.25 18.23 35.46
C GLY A 82 -3.78 17.88 35.73
N MET A 83 -3.22 16.86 35.08
CA MET A 83 -1.80 16.46 35.19
C MET A 83 -1.07 16.44 33.83
N ARG A 84 -1.76 16.23 32.73
CA ARG A 84 -1.19 16.21 31.38
C ARG A 84 -2.24 16.62 30.35
N ASN A 85 -1.79 17.27 29.29
CA ASN A 85 -2.64 17.60 28.15
C ASN A 85 -2.91 16.36 27.31
N ILE A 86 -4.15 16.22 26.82
CA ILE A 86 -4.57 15.17 25.91
C ILE A 86 -4.71 15.77 24.51
N HIS A 87 -3.95 15.24 23.57
CA HIS A 87 -4.06 15.57 22.16
C HIS A 87 -5.13 14.67 21.52
N THR A 88 -6.17 15.26 20.98
CA THR A 88 -7.23 14.56 20.24
C THR A 88 -7.22 15.08 18.80
N SER A 89 -7.24 14.19 17.83
CA SER A 89 -7.22 14.62 16.44
C SER A 89 -7.93 13.63 15.53
N ASP A 90 -8.62 14.15 14.52
CA ASP A 90 -9.03 13.36 13.37
C ASP A 90 -7.83 13.28 12.42
N ILE A 91 -7.28 12.08 12.29
CA ILE A 91 -6.08 11.81 11.50
C ILE A 91 -6.52 11.18 10.19
N GLN A 92 -6.16 11.84 9.11
CA GLN A 92 -6.42 11.38 7.76
C GLN A 92 -5.19 10.67 7.22
N PHE A 93 -5.38 9.41 6.86
CA PHE A 93 -4.41 8.61 6.13
C PHE A 93 -4.81 8.59 4.64
N ASN A 94 -3.98 9.16 3.80
CA ASN A 94 -4.12 9.09 2.35
C ASN A 94 -3.08 8.09 1.81
N PHE A 95 -3.55 7.00 1.24
CA PHE A 95 -2.72 5.95 0.65
C PHE A 95 -2.76 6.07 -0.86
N VAL A 96 -1.60 6.20 -1.48
CA VAL A 96 -1.47 6.32 -2.94
C VAL A 96 -0.57 5.19 -3.44
N CYS A 97 -1.10 4.32 -4.31
CA CYS A 97 -0.30 3.33 -5.01
C CYS A 97 0.18 3.92 -6.34
N THR A 98 1.50 3.99 -6.54
CA THR A 98 2.10 4.66 -7.69
C THR A 98 3.30 3.88 -8.23
N ASN A 99 3.55 4.00 -9.53
CA ASN A 99 4.81 3.62 -10.13
C ASN A 99 5.83 4.75 -9.91
N LEU A 100 6.92 4.45 -9.22
CA LEU A 100 7.94 5.43 -8.84
C LEU A 100 8.74 5.96 -10.05
N ALA A 101 8.90 5.14 -11.09
CA ALA A 101 9.66 5.50 -12.28
C ALA A 101 8.88 6.42 -13.21
N THR A 102 7.57 6.18 -13.38
CA THR A 102 6.71 6.92 -14.32
C THR A 102 5.79 7.92 -13.62
N SER A 103 5.75 7.92 -12.29
CA SER A 103 4.80 8.71 -11.48
C SER A 103 3.33 8.41 -11.78
N THR A 104 3.03 7.26 -12.40
CA THR A 104 1.66 6.83 -12.71
C THR A 104 0.97 6.37 -11.44
N THR A 105 -0.17 6.97 -11.10
CA THR A 105 -1.00 6.57 -9.96
C THR A 105 -2.00 5.49 -10.37
N PHE A 106 -1.97 4.35 -9.69
CA PHE A 106 -2.87 3.22 -9.93
C PHE A 106 -4.14 3.32 -9.09
N ALA A 107 -4.01 3.64 -7.80
CA ALA A 107 -5.14 3.77 -6.89
C ALA A 107 -4.83 4.77 -5.78
N SER A 108 -5.89 5.29 -5.15
CA SER A 108 -5.81 6.04 -3.91
C SER A 108 -6.95 5.68 -2.97
N CYS A 109 -6.71 5.78 -1.67
CA CYS A 109 -7.70 5.54 -0.63
C CYS A 109 -7.45 6.51 0.53
N VAL A 110 -8.53 7.09 1.04
CA VAL A 110 -8.49 7.99 2.20
C VAL A 110 -9.26 7.35 3.35
N VAL A 111 -8.60 7.28 4.51
CA VAL A 111 -9.21 6.77 5.74
C VAL A 111 -8.98 7.78 6.85
N THR A 112 -10.05 8.23 7.51
CA THR A 112 -9.96 9.14 8.66
C THR A 112 -10.27 8.37 9.92
N VAL A 113 -9.40 8.49 10.92
CA VAL A 113 -9.53 7.83 12.22
C VAL A 113 -9.23 8.81 13.32
N ARG A 114 -10.06 8.84 14.37
CA ARG A 114 -9.81 9.66 15.55
C ARG A 114 -8.74 9.02 16.44
N GLY A 115 -7.66 9.76 16.67
CA GLY A 115 -6.57 9.38 17.57
C GLY A 115 -6.55 10.27 18.82
N GLU A 116 -6.09 9.71 19.92
CA GLU A 116 -5.95 10.36 21.21
C GLU A 116 -4.62 9.94 21.85
N GLY A 117 -3.95 10.87 22.53
CA GLY A 117 -2.68 10.58 23.17
C GLY A 117 -2.11 11.77 23.92
N PHE A 118 -0.95 11.60 24.54
CA PHE A 118 -0.26 12.67 25.25
C PHE A 118 0.64 13.52 24.34
N SER A 119 0.80 13.08 23.08
CA SER A 119 1.53 13.76 22.03
C SER A 119 0.86 13.49 20.69
N ASP A 120 1.28 14.19 19.65
CA ASP A 120 0.82 13.94 18.28
C ASP A 120 1.19 12.53 17.81
N ASP A 121 2.40 12.04 18.13
CA ASP A 121 2.83 10.69 17.77
C ASP A 121 1.99 9.61 18.50
N ASP A 122 1.63 9.83 19.76
CA ASP A 122 0.74 8.93 20.50
C ASP A 122 -0.67 8.93 19.90
N ALA A 123 -1.18 10.10 19.48
CA ALA A 123 -2.46 10.18 18.80
C ALA A 123 -2.44 9.44 17.45
N ILE A 124 -1.35 9.55 16.67
CA ILE A 124 -1.18 8.77 15.43
C ILE A 124 -1.13 7.28 15.72
N LYS A 125 -0.35 6.83 16.69
CA LYS A 125 -0.28 5.41 17.09
C LYS A 125 -1.65 4.88 17.50
N ASN A 126 -2.39 5.65 18.28
CA ASN A 126 -3.74 5.29 18.71
C ASN A 126 -4.69 5.19 17.50
N ALA A 127 -4.64 6.13 16.55
CA ALA A 127 -5.42 6.07 15.32
C ALA A 127 -5.08 4.83 14.49
N ILE A 128 -3.78 4.53 14.31
CA ILE A 128 -3.34 3.33 13.60
C ILE A 128 -3.83 2.06 14.30
N SER A 129 -3.83 2.03 15.64
CA SER A 129 -4.33 0.88 16.39
C SER A 129 -5.80 0.59 16.12
N LYS A 130 -6.61 1.64 15.97
CA LYS A 130 -8.04 1.59 15.64
C LYS A 130 -8.31 1.24 14.18
N LEU A 131 -7.31 1.36 13.28
CA LEU A 131 -7.43 0.96 11.89
C LEU A 131 -7.53 -0.56 11.82
N SER A 132 -8.66 -1.07 11.35
CA SER A 132 -8.84 -2.52 11.19
C SER A 132 -7.97 -3.04 10.05
N ALA A 133 -7.30 -4.17 10.30
CA ALA A 133 -6.58 -4.88 9.24
C ALA A 133 -7.52 -5.55 8.22
N GLN A 134 -8.80 -5.75 8.58
CA GLN A 134 -9.87 -6.22 7.70
C GLN A 134 -10.75 -5.07 7.18
N ASP A 135 -10.26 -3.83 7.21
CA ASP A 135 -11.00 -2.70 6.65
C ASP A 135 -11.19 -2.89 5.14
N LYS A 136 -12.45 -3.04 4.74
CA LYS A 136 -12.80 -3.27 3.33
C LYS A 136 -12.23 -2.20 2.40
N ARG A 137 -12.07 -0.96 2.87
CA ARG A 137 -11.48 0.12 2.08
C ARG A 137 -10.04 -0.17 1.71
N LEU A 138 -9.26 -0.82 2.60
CA LEU A 138 -7.87 -1.21 2.33
C LEU A 138 -7.81 -2.37 1.33
N THR A 139 -8.67 -3.39 1.49
CA THR A 139 -8.76 -4.51 0.54
C THR A 139 -9.20 -4.04 -0.84
N ASP A 140 -10.26 -3.21 -0.92
CA ASP A 140 -10.75 -2.64 -2.19
C ASP A 140 -9.67 -1.75 -2.86
N PHE A 141 -8.89 -1.00 -2.07
CA PHE A 141 -7.76 -0.20 -2.57
C PHE A 141 -6.67 -1.08 -3.19
N VAL A 142 -6.26 -2.15 -2.49
CA VAL A 142 -5.21 -3.06 -2.99
C VAL A 142 -5.68 -3.79 -4.24
N ASN A 143 -6.93 -4.29 -4.28
CA ASN A 143 -7.50 -4.94 -5.45
C ASN A 143 -7.54 -3.99 -6.65
N LYS A 144 -8.02 -2.76 -6.45
CA LYS A 144 -8.07 -1.75 -7.51
C LYS A 144 -6.66 -1.38 -8.01
N ALA A 145 -5.68 -1.31 -7.11
CA ALA A 145 -4.29 -1.08 -7.50
C ALA A 145 -3.77 -2.23 -8.36
N LYS A 146 -3.98 -3.48 -7.92
CA LYS A 146 -3.59 -4.69 -8.63
C LYS A 146 -4.16 -4.73 -10.06
N ASP A 147 -5.48 -4.54 -10.21
CA ASP A 147 -6.14 -4.57 -11.52
C ASP A 147 -5.53 -3.52 -12.46
N LYS A 148 -5.34 -2.30 -11.97
CA LYS A 148 -4.75 -1.21 -12.75
C LYS A 148 -3.28 -1.44 -13.11
N ILE A 149 -2.52 -2.12 -12.26
CA ILE A 149 -1.13 -2.50 -12.53
C ILE A 149 -1.11 -3.54 -13.67
N ILE A 150 -1.98 -4.55 -13.62
CA ILE A 150 -2.10 -5.57 -14.66
C ILE A 150 -2.44 -4.91 -16.00
N ASP A 151 -3.48 -4.07 -16.03
CA ASP A 151 -3.91 -3.35 -17.23
C ASP A 151 -2.77 -2.49 -17.82
N TYR A 152 -2.04 -1.78 -16.96
CA TYR A 152 -0.91 -0.94 -17.36
C TYR A 152 0.20 -1.74 -18.05
N TYR A 153 0.60 -2.88 -17.48
CA TYR A 153 1.64 -3.71 -18.07
C TYR A 153 1.17 -4.44 -19.33
N GLN A 154 -0.08 -4.90 -19.38
CA GLN A 154 -0.66 -5.51 -20.58
C GLN A 154 -0.71 -4.52 -21.75
N HIS A 155 -1.11 -3.28 -21.49
CA HIS A 155 -1.16 -2.24 -22.50
C HIS A 155 0.23 -1.89 -23.04
N ASN A 156 1.22 -1.75 -22.15
CA ASN A 156 2.59 -1.45 -22.54
C ASN A 156 3.25 -2.60 -23.32
N LEU A 157 2.98 -3.87 -22.97
CA LEU A 157 3.46 -5.02 -23.74
C LEU A 157 2.88 -5.03 -25.15
N ASN A 158 1.61 -4.76 -25.32
CA ASN A 158 0.96 -4.69 -26.63
C ASN A 158 1.54 -3.57 -27.50
N SER A 159 1.93 -2.44 -26.91
CA SER A 159 2.55 -1.32 -27.62
C SER A 159 3.98 -1.58 -28.10
N VAL A 160 4.68 -2.57 -27.53
CA VAL A 160 6.05 -2.96 -27.95
C VAL A 160 6.01 -4.02 -29.03
N ILE A 161 4.93 -4.79 -29.15
CA ILE A 161 4.77 -5.91 -30.09
C ILE A 161 4.11 -5.44 -31.40
N SER A 162 3.47 -4.30 -31.42
CA SER A 162 2.84 -3.68 -32.60
C SER A 162 3.81 -2.78 -33.36
#